data_ddec377b2b3b17d90ae32ddbbccb1fb5
#
_entry.id   ddec377b2b3b17d90ae32ddbbccb1fb5
#
_cell.length_a   1.000
_cell.length_b   1.000
_cell.length_c   1.000
_cell.angle_alpha   90.00
_cell.angle_beta   90.00
_cell.angle_gamma   90.00
#
_symmetry.space_group_name_H-M   'P 1'
#
loop_
_entity.id
_entity.type
_entity.pdbx_description
1 polymer ?
#
loop_
_entity_poly.entity_id
_entity_poly.type
_entity_poly.pdbx_seq_one_letter_code
_entity_poly.pdbx_strand_id
1 'polypeptide(L)'
;MFNFTHLLTHRELIAEVLFEWRSAIPLKSDSIPDARLNQVSTQSKTFPAWVFVSLAANGFFLLVIALVLLRQYDRSMASPILHSAALMRLSGPTSANSASVPDLGPRHQLNYQQWVELLGREAEVAAKQQPKNLTILAGDSLSLWFPSEMLFPERTWLNQGISGETSRGLLNRLDLLDKTQPEAIFVMIGINDLIRGIEDETIVANQELIIRYLRRVHPRSKIVIQSILPHSAEKVTWEGRDRLLAIRNSRIRAINERLKAIAKQEDVIFLDLYPLFADSEGNLKRELSSDGLHLNPQGYLVWRNALLVFNQLVLEPLAMK
;
A
#
# COMPACT_ATOMS: atom_id res chain seq x y z
N MET A 1 -12.76 27.76 39.63
CA MET A 1 -11.89 28.13 38.48
C MET A 1 -11.09 26.90 38.10
N PHE A 2 -11.58 26.07 37.21
CA PHE A 2 -10.84 24.94 36.66
C PHE A 2 -10.49 25.27 35.22
N ASN A 3 -9.19 25.33 34.96
CA ASN A 3 -8.58 25.62 33.66
C ASN A 3 -8.74 24.36 32.77
N PHE A 4 -9.54 24.48 31.74
CA PHE A 4 -9.54 23.55 30.60
C PHE A 4 -8.42 24.02 29.65
N THR A 5 -7.30 23.30 29.65
CA THR A 5 -6.23 23.50 28.66
C THR A 5 -5.91 22.17 27.99
N HIS A 6 -5.90 22.22 26.65
CA HIS A 6 -5.41 21.26 25.69
C HIS A 6 -6.19 19.97 25.50
N LEU A 7 -7.28 20.07 24.75
CA LEU A 7 -7.66 19.00 23.81
C LEU A 7 -6.69 19.07 22.64
N LEU A 8 -5.75 18.12 22.61
CA LEU A 8 -4.89 17.90 21.45
C LEU A 8 -5.76 17.71 20.21
N THR A 9 -5.44 18.39 19.12
CA THR A 9 -6.17 18.22 17.87
C THR A 9 -5.97 16.80 17.36
N HIS A 10 -6.94 16.24 16.65
CA HIS A 10 -6.89 14.90 16.03
C HIS A 10 -5.59 14.65 15.21
N ARG A 11 -4.96 15.73 14.75
CA ARG A 11 -3.69 15.73 14.01
C ARG A 11 -2.48 15.43 14.88
N GLU A 12 -2.48 15.92 16.11
CA GLU A 12 -1.37 15.71 17.06
C GLU A 12 -1.41 14.28 17.62
N LEU A 13 -2.61 13.73 17.80
CA LEU A 13 -2.77 12.33 18.24
C LEU A 13 -2.20 11.32 17.21
N ILE A 14 -2.39 11.59 15.93
CA ILE A 14 -1.84 10.73 14.85
C ILE A 14 -0.31 10.81 14.82
N ALA A 15 0.24 12.00 15.02
CA ALA A 15 1.69 12.18 15.09
C ALA A 15 2.31 11.51 16.33
N GLU A 16 1.63 11.56 17.47
CA GLU A 16 2.06 10.91 18.71
C GLU A 16 1.97 9.38 18.65
N VAL A 17 0.91 8.83 18.09
CA VAL A 17 0.77 7.36 17.92
C VAL A 17 1.84 6.81 16.98
N LEU A 18 2.18 7.53 15.91
CA LEU A 18 3.28 7.14 15.01
C LEU A 18 4.66 7.33 15.67
N PHE A 19 4.78 8.28 16.61
CA PHE A 19 6.02 8.52 17.37
C PHE A 19 6.20 7.49 18.48
N GLU A 20 5.15 7.12 19.22
CA GLU A 20 5.21 6.07 20.26
C GLU A 20 5.51 4.68 19.68
N TRP A 21 5.01 4.38 18.49
CA TRP A 21 5.33 3.12 17.80
C TRP A 21 6.83 2.98 17.47
N ARG A 22 7.50 4.10 17.26
CA ARG A 22 8.96 4.16 17.06
C ARG A 22 9.75 3.89 18.36
N SER A 23 9.16 4.16 19.51
CA SER A 23 9.79 4.02 20.84
C SER A 23 9.59 2.63 21.45
N ALA A 24 8.67 1.81 20.92
CA ALA A 24 8.29 0.52 21.50
C ALA A 24 9.16 -0.67 21.04
N ILE A 25 10.21 -0.43 20.21
CA ILE A 25 11.18 -1.48 19.85
C ILE A 25 12.45 -1.25 20.66
N PRO A 26 12.73 -2.00 21.73
CA PRO A 26 13.96 -1.86 22.50
C PRO A 26 15.13 -2.46 21.71
N LEU A 27 15.97 -1.62 21.12
CA LEU A 27 17.33 -1.99 20.71
C LEU A 27 18.18 -2.14 21.97
N LYS A 28 18.39 -3.37 22.38
CA LYS A 28 19.30 -3.73 23.47
C LYS A 28 20.74 -3.68 22.95
N SER A 29 21.47 -2.64 23.31
CA SER A 29 22.93 -2.63 23.16
C SER A 29 23.53 -3.24 24.42
N ASP A 30 24.06 -4.46 24.32
CA ASP A 30 24.83 -5.11 25.40
C ASP A 30 26.28 -4.64 25.30
N SER A 31 26.67 -3.81 26.28
CA SER A 31 28.09 -3.55 26.61
C SER A 31 28.60 -4.71 27.46
N ILE A 32 29.71 -5.32 27.05
CA ILE A 32 30.42 -6.40 27.72
C ILE A 32 31.22 -5.80 28.91
N PRO A 33 31.09 -6.34 30.12
CA PRO A 33 32.10 -6.18 31.15
C PRO A 33 32.86 -7.46 31.39
N ASP A 34 34.14 -7.25 31.70
CA ASP A 34 35.24 -8.18 31.92
C ASP A 34 34.97 -9.35 32.87
N ALA A 35 35.71 -10.43 32.59
CA ALA A 35 35.73 -11.72 33.25
C ALA A 35 36.19 -11.68 34.69
N ARG A 36 35.45 -12.37 35.59
CA ARG A 36 36.00 -13.08 36.77
C ARG A 36 35.44 -14.47 36.81
N LEU A 37 36.33 -15.44 36.68
CA LEU A 37 36.12 -16.86 36.90
C LEU A 37 35.64 -17.10 38.34
N ASN A 38 34.44 -17.65 38.50
CA ASN A 38 34.07 -18.35 39.73
C ASN A 38 33.29 -19.62 39.39
N GLN A 39 33.61 -20.64 40.10
CA GLN A 39 33.26 -22.06 40.01
C GLN A 39 31.77 -22.33 39.74
N VAL A 40 31.52 -23.19 38.74
CA VAL A 40 30.21 -23.70 38.41
C VAL A 40 29.84 -24.85 39.33
N SER A 41 28.89 -24.64 40.21
CA SER A 41 28.16 -25.72 40.88
C SER A 41 27.06 -26.18 39.91
N THR A 42 27.12 -27.40 39.46
CA THR A 42 26.11 -28.05 38.63
C THR A 42 24.88 -28.42 39.49
N GLN A 43 23.92 -27.50 39.61
CA GLN A 43 22.55 -27.85 40.02
C GLN A 43 21.75 -28.24 38.79
N SER A 44 21.35 -29.49 38.70
CA SER A 44 20.38 -29.97 37.70
C SER A 44 19.02 -29.28 37.92
N LYS A 45 18.68 -28.29 37.09
CA LYS A 45 17.36 -27.68 37.13
C LYS A 45 16.35 -28.64 36.47
N THR A 46 15.55 -29.31 37.28
CA THR A 46 14.36 -30.05 36.81
C THR A 46 13.33 -29.04 36.31
N PHE A 47 12.95 -29.11 35.06
CA PHE A 47 11.90 -28.25 34.51
C PHE A 47 10.55 -28.64 35.07
N PRO A 48 9.70 -27.69 35.45
CA PRO A 48 8.37 -28.00 35.99
C PRO A 48 7.48 -28.68 34.94
N ALA A 49 6.65 -29.60 35.35
CA ALA A 49 5.84 -30.47 34.47
C ALA A 49 4.97 -29.71 33.45
N TRP A 50 4.54 -28.48 33.75
CA TRP A 50 3.76 -27.66 32.83
C TRP A 50 4.53 -27.26 31.55
N VAL A 51 5.87 -27.21 31.58
CA VAL A 51 6.71 -26.96 30.42
C VAL A 51 6.58 -28.08 29.39
N PHE A 52 6.53 -29.34 29.86
CA PHE A 52 6.36 -30.49 28.98
C PHE A 52 4.93 -30.55 28.40
N VAL A 53 3.92 -30.15 29.19
CA VAL A 53 2.53 -30.05 28.70
C VAL A 53 2.41 -28.96 27.63
N SER A 54 3.06 -27.83 27.83
CA SER A 54 3.07 -26.72 26.82
C SER A 54 3.76 -27.14 25.53
N LEU A 55 4.91 -27.82 25.62
CA LEU A 55 5.64 -28.36 24.47
C LEU A 55 4.81 -29.42 23.70
N ALA A 56 4.15 -30.33 24.43
CA ALA A 56 3.28 -31.33 23.81
C ALA A 56 2.07 -30.72 23.12
N ALA A 57 1.42 -29.71 23.72
CA ALA A 57 0.31 -28.99 23.12
C ALA A 57 0.73 -28.23 21.84
N ASN A 58 1.87 -27.54 21.86
CA ASN A 58 2.40 -26.86 20.70
C ASN A 58 2.80 -27.83 19.59
N GLY A 59 3.41 -28.98 19.94
CA GLY A 59 3.73 -30.05 18.99
C GLY A 59 2.48 -30.62 18.31
N PHE A 60 1.41 -30.86 19.10
CA PHE A 60 0.12 -31.30 18.56
C PHE A 60 -0.51 -30.26 17.60
N PHE A 61 -0.46 -28.98 17.95
CA PHE A 61 -0.97 -27.90 17.11
C PHE A 61 -0.22 -27.83 15.77
N LEU A 62 1.11 -27.94 15.77
CA LEU A 62 1.91 -27.98 14.56
C LEU A 62 1.59 -29.19 13.69
N LEU A 63 1.35 -30.34 14.29
CA LEU A 63 0.94 -31.55 13.57
C LEU A 63 -0.43 -31.40 12.90
N VAL A 64 -1.39 -30.78 13.58
CA VAL A 64 -2.72 -30.50 13.01
C VAL A 64 -2.61 -29.53 11.83
N ILE A 65 -1.80 -28.47 11.97
CA ILE A 65 -1.55 -27.50 10.86
C ILE A 65 -0.92 -28.23 9.66
N ALA A 66 0.10 -29.07 9.89
CA ALA A 66 0.74 -29.84 8.84
C ALA A 66 -0.24 -30.77 8.11
N LEU A 67 -1.12 -31.45 8.85
CA LEU A 67 -2.15 -32.32 8.27
C LEU A 67 -3.20 -31.53 7.45
N VAL A 68 -3.57 -30.34 7.90
CA VAL A 68 -4.48 -29.46 7.15
C VAL A 68 -3.82 -28.99 5.85
N LEU A 69 -2.55 -28.58 5.90
CA LEU A 69 -1.81 -28.16 4.72
C LEU A 69 -1.60 -29.31 3.72
N LEU A 70 -1.31 -30.53 4.20
CA LEU A 70 -1.22 -31.71 3.34
C LEU A 70 -2.55 -32.01 2.66
N ARG A 71 -3.68 -31.94 3.38
CA ARG A 71 -4.99 -32.11 2.78
C ARG A 71 -5.37 -31.04 1.77
N GLN A 72 -4.91 -29.81 1.95
CA GLN A 72 -5.10 -28.73 0.97
C GLN A 72 -4.23 -28.97 -0.27
N TYR A 73 -3.01 -29.46 -0.09
CA TYR A 73 -2.10 -29.80 -1.19
C TYR A 73 -2.64 -30.93 -2.06
N ASP A 74 -3.16 -32.02 -1.46
CA ASP A 74 -3.79 -33.14 -2.19
C ASP A 74 -5.04 -32.70 -2.96
N ARG A 75 -5.82 -31.75 -2.43
CA ARG A 75 -6.99 -31.20 -3.13
C ARG A 75 -6.60 -30.30 -4.32
N SER A 76 -5.44 -29.67 -4.27
CA SER A 76 -4.92 -28.83 -5.37
C SER A 76 -4.40 -29.66 -6.55
N MET A 77 -4.00 -30.93 -6.31
CA MET A 77 -3.47 -31.83 -7.36
C MET A 77 -4.54 -32.71 -8.00
N ALA A 78 -5.78 -32.73 -7.49
CA ALA A 78 -6.89 -33.52 -8.02
C ALA A 78 -7.80 -32.68 -8.93
N SER A 79 -7.24 -32.11 -9.99
CA SER A 79 -8.04 -31.64 -11.14
C SER A 79 -8.07 -32.77 -12.17
N PRO A 80 -9.24 -33.38 -12.46
CA PRO A 80 -9.31 -34.37 -13.49
C PRO A 80 -9.17 -33.72 -14.86
N ILE A 81 -8.12 -34.09 -15.58
CA ILE A 81 -7.99 -33.86 -17.01
C ILE A 81 -9.05 -34.78 -17.66
N LEU A 82 -10.24 -34.26 -17.91
CA LEU A 82 -11.21 -34.92 -18.75
C LEU A 82 -10.83 -34.71 -20.21
N HIS A 83 -10.32 -35.79 -20.81
CA HIS A 83 -10.26 -35.97 -22.24
C HIS A 83 -11.69 -35.96 -22.80
N SER A 84 -12.03 -34.93 -23.57
CA SER A 84 -13.16 -34.96 -24.47
C SER A 84 -12.64 -34.89 -25.90
N ALA A 85 -12.16 -36.03 -26.39
CA ALA A 85 -12.16 -36.30 -27.82
C ALA A 85 -13.48 -37.01 -28.14
N ALA A 86 -14.19 -36.46 -29.10
CA ALA A 86 -15.31 -36.96 -29.87
C ALA A 86 -16.62 -36.18 -29.66
N LEU A 87 -16.85 -35.27 -30.59
CA LEU A 87 -18.05 -35.23 -31.42
C LEU A 87 -17.89 -34.12 -32.48
N MET A 88 -17.27 -34.51 -33.58
CA MET A 88 -17.38 -33.81 -34.85
C MET A 88 -18.64 -34.31 -35.54
N ARG A 89 -19.51 -33.41 -35.95
CA ARG A 89 -20.41 -33.31 -37.10
C ARG A 89 -21.78 -32.80 -36.71
N LEU A 90 -22.11 -31.62 -37.21
CA LEU A 90 -23.12 -31.38 -38.24
C LEU A 90 -23.45 -29.86 -38.31
N SER A 91 -23.00 -29.27 -39.43
CA SER A 91 -23.72 -28.41 -40.35
C SER A 91 -24.53 -27.19 -39.87
N GLY A 92 -24.12 -26.00 -40.38
CA GLY A 92 -25.04 -24.95 -40.71
C GLY A 92 -24.46 -23.55 -40.45
N PRO A 93 -24.34 -22.66 -41.46
CA PRO A 93 -23.86 -21.33 -41.26
C PRO A 93 -24.98 -20.43 -40.74
N THR A 94 -24.98 -20.07 -39.48
CA THR A 94 -25.79 -18.97 -38.99
C THR A 94 -24.84 -17.85 -38.62
N SER A 95 -24.80 -16.85 -39.48
CA SER A 95 -24.20 -15.57 -39.27
C SER A 95 -24.85 -14.90 -38.06
N ALA A 96 -24.20 -14.97 -36.90
CA ALA A 96 -24.47 -14.09 -35.76
C ALA A 96 -23.21 -13.29 -35.53
N ASN A 97 -23.28 -12.00 -35.81
CA ASN A 97 -22.30 -10.99 -35.38
C ASN A 97 -22.17 -11.06 -33.85
N SER A 98 -21.37 -12.00 -33.37
CA SER A 98 -20.82 -11.92 -32.03
C SER A 98 -19.76 -10.80 -32.09
N ALA A 99 -20.12 -9.61 -31.65
CA ALA A 99 -19.14 -8.62 -31.29
C ALA A 99 -18.18 -9.28 -30.30
N SER A 100 -17.00 -9.68 -30.79
CA SER A 100 -15.93 -10.19 -29.95
C SER A 100 -15.66 -9.15 -28.88
N VAL A 101 -15.96 -9.47 -27.64
CA VAL A 101 -15.44 -8.69 -26.49
C VAL A 101 -13.93 -8.67 -26.68
N PRO A 102 -13.29 -7.49 -26.79
CA PRO A 102 -11.86 -7.46 -26.97
C PRO A 102 -11.22 -8.23 -25.81
N ASP A 103 -10.38 -9.21 -26.15
CA ASP A 103 -9.53 -9.86 -25.17
C ASP A 103 -8.60 -8.76 -24.60
N LEU A 104 -8.99 -8.21 -23.46
CA LEU A 104 -8.18 -7.24 -22.73
C LEU A 104 -7.04 -8.05 -22.11
N GLY A 105 -5.97 -8.22 -22.87
CA GLY A 105 -4.74 -8.87 -22.44
C GLY A 105 -4.26 -8.37 -21.08
N PRO A 106 -3.18 -8.93 -20.51
CA PRO A 106 -2.69 -8.55 -19.18
C PRO A 106 -2.62 -7.03 -19.05
N ARG A 107 -3.12 -6.48 -17.96
CA ARG A 107 -3.21 -5.01 -17.72
C ARG A 107 -1.93 -4.25 -18.05
N HIS A 108 -0.76 -4.85 -17.86
CA HIS A 108 0.55 -4.23 -18.16
C HIS A 108 0.86 -4.07 -19.67
N GLN A 109 0.05 -4.57 -20.57
CA GLN A 109 0.23 -4.41 -22.03
C GLN A 109 -0.51 -3.19 -22.61
N LEU A 110 -1.33 -2.50 -21.79
CA LEU A 110 -2.06 -1.32 -22.25
C LEU A 110 -1.12 -0.12 -22.41
N ASN A 111 -1.32 0.66 -23.47
CA ASN A 111 -0.68 1.97 -23.58
C ASN A 111 -1.38 3.00 -22.68
N TYR A 112 -0.78 4.19 -22.53
CA TYR A 112 -1.31 5.22 -21.63
C TYR A 112 -2.76 5.60 -21.94
N GLN A 113 -3.10 5.80 -23.21
CA GLN A 113 -4.45 6.19 -23.61
C GLN A 113 -5.47 5.09 -23.27
N GLN A 114 -5.12 3.83 -23.53
CA GLN A 114 -5.96 2.69 -23.17
C GLN A 114 -6.16 2.56 -21.65
N TRP A 115 -5.12 2.89 -20.85
CA TRP A 115 -5.24 2.98 -19.41
C TRP A 115 -6.25 4.06 -19.01
N VAL A 116 -6.13 5.27 -19.54
CA VAL A 116 -7.05 6.40 -19.24
C VAL A 116 -8.49 6.02 -19.60
N GLU A 117 -8.72 5.39 -20.76
CA GLU A 117 -10.04 4.92 -21.17
C GLU A 117 -10.60 3.82 -20.26
N LEU A 118 -9.76 2.86 -19.84
CA LEU A 118 -10.16 1.80 -18.92
C LEU A 118 -10.58 2.39 -17.57
N LEU A 119 -9.71 3.22 -16.98
CA LEU A 119 -9.95 3.85 -15.68
C LEU A 119 -11.17 4.79 -15.73
N GLY A 120 -11.40 5.48 -16.86
CA GLY A 120 -12.61 6.28 -17.07
C GLY A 120 -13.87 5.42 -17.06
N ARG A 121 -13.87 4.26 -17.70
CA ARG A 121 -15.00 3.30 -17.64
C ARG A 121 -15.23 2.77 -16.23
N GLU A 122 -14.18 2.42 -15.51
CA GLU A 122 -14.27 1.97 -14.11
C GLU A 122 -14.86 3.07 -13.21
N ALA A 123 -14.41 4.31 -13.37
CA ALA A 123 -14.94 5.47 -12.65
C ALA A 123 -16.43 5.74 -13.02
N GLU A 124 -16.81 5.59 -14.29
CA GLU A 124 -18.20 5.74 -14.71
C GLU A 124 -19.12 4.66 -14.10
N VAL A 125 -18.64 3.42 -14.00
CA VAL A 125 -19.36 2.33 -13.32
C VAL A 125 -19.53 2.67 -11.85
N ALA A 126 -18.47 3.10 -11.16
CA ALA A 126 -18.53 3.50 -9.76
C ALA A 126 -19.47 4.70 -9.56
N ALA A 127 -19.48 5.67 -10.47
CA ALA A 127 -20.40 6.81 -10.43
C ALA A 127 -21.88 6.41 -10.59
N LYS A 128 -22.17 5.41 -11.45
CA LYS A 128 -23.53 4.88 -11.63
C LYS A 128 -24.01 4.03 -10.46
N GLN A 129 -23.11 3.21 -9.89
CA GLN A 129 -23.45 2.29 -8.79
C GLN A 129 -23.51 2.99 -7.43
N GLN A 130 -22.79 4.09 -7.27
CA GLN A 130 -22.66 4.85 -6.01
C GLN A 130 -22.43 3.94 -4.79
N PRO A 131 -21.40 3.10 -4.82
CA PRO A 131 -21.16 2.15 -3.74
C PRO A 131 -20.90 2.89 -2.43
N LYS A 132 -21.36 2.33 -1.32
CA LYS A 132 -21.05 2.84 0.01
C LYS A 132 -19.56 2.71 0.28
N ASN A 133 -19.02 3.63 1.07
CA ASN A 133 -17.62 3.65 1.49
C ASN A 133 -16.64 3.57 0.31
N LEU A 134 -17.00 4.21 -0.85
CA LEU A 134 -16.11 4.26 -2.00
C LEU A 134 -14.79 4.91 -1.61
N THR A 135 -13.70 4.22 -1.87
CA THR A 135 -12.34 4.70 -1.61
C THR A 135 -11.54 4.63 -2.90
N ILE A 136 -10.95 5.75 -3.28
CA ILE A 136 -10.13 5.85 -4.48
C ILE A 136 -8.65 5.79 -4.08
N LEU A 137 -7.88 4.96 -4.78
CA LEU A 137 -6.43 4.91 -4.69
C LEU A 137 -5.86 5.41 -6.00
N ALA A 138 -5.40 6.67 -6.03
CA ALA A 138 -4.86 7.33 -7.22
C ALA A 138 -3.35 7.46 -7.14
N GLY A 139 -2.66 7.21 -8.26
CA GLY A 139 -1.21 7.31 -8.28
C GLY A 139 -0.58 6.61 -9.48
N ASP A 140 0.65 6.13 -9.29
CA ASP A 140 1.47 5.50 -10.30
C ASP A 140 1.48 3.95 -10.20
N SER A 141 2.60 3.31 -10.60
CA SER A 141 2.76 1.85 -10.54
C SER A 141 2.61 1.29 -9.14
N LEU A 142 2.99 2.02 -8.09
CA LEU A 142 2.84 1.55 -6.71
C LEU A 142 1.35 1.38 -6.37
N SER A 143 0.50 2.33 -6.76
CA SER A 143 -0.94 2.23 -6.59
C SER A 143 -1.55 1.16 -7.51
N LEU A 144 -1.15 1.13 -8.79
CA LEU A 144 -1.65 0.18 -9.77
C LEU A 144 -1.46 -1.27 -9.31
N TRP A 145 -0.29 -1.59 -8.77
CA TRP A 145 0.07 -2.95 -8.39
C TRP A 145 -0.30 -3.31 -6.96
N PHE A 146 -1.03 -2.45 -6.26
CA PHE A 146 -1.55 -2.80 -4.95
C PHE A 146 -2.48 -4.01 -5.09
N PRO A 147 -2.15 -5.16 -4.44
CA PRO A 147 -2.94 -6.38 -4.58
C PRO A 147 -4.36 -6.18 -4.06
N SER A 148 -5.35 -6.41 -4.91
CA SER A 148 -6.76 -6.18 -4.57
C SER A 148 -7.23 -7.05 -3.38
N GLU A 149 -6.67 -8.24 -3.24
CA GLU A 149 -6.94 -9.16 -2.13
C GLU A 149 -6.38 -8.69 -0.78
N MET A 150 -5.45 -7.72 -0.80
CA MET A 150 -4.92 -7.09 0.41
C MET A 150 -5.75 -5.88 0.85
N LEU A 151 -6.63 -5.36 -0.01
CA LEU A 151 -7.53 -4.27 0.35
C LEU A 151 -8.65 -4.82 1.24
N PHE A 152 -9.00 -4.08 2.29
CA PHE A 152 -9.99 -4.56 3.25
C PHE A 152 -11.41 -4.47 2.67
N PRO A 153 -12.24 -5.52 2.89
CA PRO A 153 -13.52 -5.70 2.20
C PRO A 153 -14.64 -4.77 2.70
N GLU A 154 -14.45 -4.07 3.82
CA GLU A 154 -15.42 -3.14 4.39
C GLU A 154 -15.58 -1.89 3.54
N ARG A 155 -14.66 -1.67 2.60
CA ARG A 155 -14.68 -0.53 1.68
C ARG A 155 -14.72 -0.99 0.22
N THR A 156 -15.37 -0.22 -0.62
CA THR A 156 -15.31 -0.42 -2.08
C THR A 156 -14.12 0.36 -2.62
N TRP A 157 -13.16 -0.34 -3.19
CA TRP A 157 -11.94 0.25 -3.70
C TRP A 157 -11.98 0.48 -5.20
N LEU A 158 -11.63 1.69 -5.64
CA LEU A 158 -11.42 2.04 -7.03
C LEU A 158 -9.95 2.40 -7.23
N ASN A 159 -9.20 1.48 -7.83
CA ASN A 159 -7.78 1.70 -8.09
C ASN A 159 -7.61 2.48 -9.39
N GLN A 160 -7.06 3.67 -9.27
CA GLN A 160 -6.82 4.62 -10.37
C GLN A 160 -5.32 4.86 -10.57
N GLY A 161 -4.50 3.84 -10.38
CA GLY A 161 -3.07 3.88 -10.66
C GLY A 161 -2.76 3.63 -12.14
N ILE A 162 -1.73 4.32 -12.68
CA ILE A 162 -1.14 4.05 -14.01
C ILE A 162 0.37 3.92 -13.85
N SER A 163 0.96 2.84 -14.37
CA SER A 163 2.41 2.64 -14.31
C SER A 163 3.17 3.76 -15.02
N GLY A 164 4.20 4.28 -14.35
CA GLY A 164 5.04 5.36 -14.89
C GLY A 164 4.39 6.74 -14.89
N GLU A 165 3.23 6.93 -14.28
CA GLU A 165 2.52 8.20 -14.26
C GLU A 165 3.25 9.27 -13.46
N THR A 166 3.16 10.52 -13.94
CA THR A 166 3.67 11.72 -13.27
C THR A 166 2.53 12.49 -12.60
N SER A 167 2.89 13.43 -11.71
CA SER A 167 1.93 14.35 -11.11
C SER A 167 1.10 15.11 -12.14
N ARG A 168 1.73 15.52 -13.27
CA ARG A 168 1.04 16.18 -14.39
C ARG A 168 0.08 15.24 -15.10
N GLY A 169 0.48 13.97 -15.30
CA GLY A 169 -0.38 12.96 -15.91
C GLY A 169 -1.63 12.73 -15.10
N LEU A 170 -1.49 12.51 -13.79
CA LEU A 170 -2.62 12.35 -12.88
C LEU A 170 -3.53 13.59 -12.88
N LEU A 171 -2.95 14.81 -12.80
CA LEU A 171 -3.71 16.06 -12.83
C LEU A 171 -4.58 16.17 -14.09
N ASN A 172 -4.07 15.75 -15.25
CA ASN A 172 -4.75 15.85 -16.54
C ASN A 172 -5.95 14.89 -16.70
N ARG A 173 -6.14 13.92 -15.79
CA ARG A 173 -7.22 12.93 -15.86
C ARG A 173 -8.09 12.88 -14.59
N LEU A 174 -7.97 13.84 -13.71
CA LEU A 174 -8.78 13.88 -12.48
C LEU A 174 -10.28 14.03 -12.78
N ASP A 175 -10.65 14.65 -13.90
CA ASP A 175 -12.02 14.80 -14.37
C ASP A 175 -12.77 13.47 -14.58
N LEU A 176 -12.04 12.38 -14.79
CA LEU A 176 -12.61 11.02 -14.80
C LEU A 176 -13.35 10.69 -13.50
N LEU A 177 -12.97 11.32 -12.40
CA LEU A 177 -13.51 11.06 -11.07
C LEU A 177 -14.70 11.96 -10.71
N ASP A 178 -14.97 13.02 -11.47
CA ASP A 178 -15.91 14.09 -11.12
C ASP A 178 -17.30 13.60 -10.72
N LYS A 179 -17.79 12.55 -11.37
CA LYS A 179 -19.12 11.98 -11.13
C LYS A 179 -19.17 10.96 -10.00
N THR A 180 -18.01 10.56 -9.48
CA THR A 180 -17.94 9.62 -8.36
C THR A 180 -18.28 10.31 -7.04
N GLN A 181 -18.63 9.54 -6.01
CA GLN A 181 -18.90 10.06 -4.67
C GLN A 181 -18.04 9.30 -3.63
N PRO A 182 -16.73 9.50 -3.67
CA PRO A 182 -15.84 8.78 -2.74
C PRO A 182 -15.96 9.35 -1.32
N GLU A 183 -15.84 8.47 -0.33
CA GLU A 183 -15.67 8.88 1.06
C GLU A 183 -14.21 9.29 1.32
N ALA A 184 -13.26 8.59 0.69
CA ALA A 184 -11.84 8.91 0.80
C ALA A 184 -11.13 8.79 -0.55
N ILE A 185 -10.14 9.66 -0.76
CA ILE A 185 -9.24 9.63 -1.93
C ILE A 185 -7.81 9.66 -1.41
N PHE A 186 -7.07 8.57 -1.65
CA PHE A 186 -5.66 8.45 -1.35
C PHE A 186 -4.85 8.75 -2.60
N VAL A 187 -3.87 9.65 -2.50
CA VAL A 187 -3.00 10.05 -3.62
C VAL A 187 -1.56 9.80 -3.26
N MET A 188 -0.86 8.98 -4.05
CA MET A 188 0.60 8.80 -3.99
C MET A 188 1.16 8.94 -5.40
N ILE A 189 1.88 10.04 -5.68
CA ILE A 189 2.44 10.36 -6.98
C ILE A 189 3.69 11.22 -6.83
N GLY A 190 4.64 11.16 -7.77
CA GLY A 190 5.79 12.07 -7.82
C GLY A 190 7.14 11.41 -8.02
N ILE A 191 7.28 10.10 -7.76
CA ILE A 191 8.56 9.41 -8.00
C ILE A 191 8.93 9.41 -9.49
N ASN A 192 7.96 9.24 -10.38
CA ASN A 192 8.20 9.27 -11.82
C ASN A 192 8.53 10.67 -12.35
N ASP A 193 8.05 11.71 -11.70
CA ASP A 193 8.47 13.09 -11.99
C ASP A 193 9.97 13.23 -11.74
N LEU A 194 10.44 12.79 -10.58
CA LEU A 194 11.86 12.80 -10.21
C LEU A 194 12.71 11.97 -11.17
N ILE A 195 12.27 10.76 -11.51
CA ILE A 195 12.95 9.88 -12.50
C ILE A 195 13.06 10.52 -13.87
N ARG A 196 12.12 11.38 -14.24
CA ARG A 196 12.11 12.13 -15.51
C ARG A 196 12.83 13.48 -15.41
N GLY A 197 13.42 13.81 -14.25
CA GLY A 197 14.16 15.05 -14.06
C GLY A 197 13.28 16.29 -13.96
N ILE A 198 12.00 16.13 -13.60
CA ILE A 198 11.09 17.26 -13.37
C ILE A 198 11.56 18.03 -12.11
N GLU A 199 11.50 19.35 -12.20
CA GLU A 199 11.90 20.25 -11.12
C GLU A 199 10.94 20.14 -9.91
N ASP A 200 11.47 20.28 -8.69
CA ASP A 200 10.73 20.14 -7.45
C ASP A 200 9.55 21.11 -7.35
N GLU A 201 9.74 22.34 -7.82
CA GLU A 201 8.71 23.38 -7.87
C GLU A 201 7.51 22.94 -8.71
N THR A 202 7.77 22.32 -9.85
CA THR A 202 6.72 21.79 -10.76
C THR A 202 5.98 20.62 -10.13
N ILE A 203 6.71 19.70 -9.48
CA ILE A 203 6.10 18.55 -8.78
C ILE A 203 5.17 19.05 -7.69
N VAL A 204 5.65 19.95 -6.85
CA VAL A 204 4.92 20.51 -5.72
C VAL A 204 3.70 21.32 -6.20
N ALA A 205 3.87 22.15 -7.24
CA ALA A 205 2.76 22.89 -7.82
C ALA A 205 1.66 21.97 -8.41
N ASN A 206 2.05 20.91 -9.12
CA ASN A 206 1.09 19.93 -9.62
C ASN A 206 0.33 19.23 -8.47
N GLN A 207 1.03 18.85 -7.40
CA GLN A 207 0.40 18.25 -6.21
C GLN A 207 -0.60 19.22 -5.55
N GLU A 208 -0.25 20.49 -5.43
CA GLU A 208 -1.16 21.52 -4.91
C GLU A 208 -2.41 21.66 -5.79
N LEU A 209 -2.24 21.65 -7.12
CA LEU A 209 -3.37 21.69 -8.07
C LEU A 209 -4.24 20.44 -7.95
N ILE A 210 -3.65 19.24 -7.80
CA ILE A 210 -4.40 18.00 -7.55
C ILE A 210 -5.23 18.12 -6.27
N ILE A 211 -4.66 18.58 -5.18
CA ILE A 211 -5.35 18.78 -3.90
C ILE A 211 -6.52 19.75 -4.05
N ARG A 212 -6.28 20.90 -4.65
CA ARG A 212 -7.31 21.93 -4.85
C ARG A 212 -8.43 21.45 -5.76
N TYR A 213 -8.09 20.71 -6.82
CA TYR A 213 -9.07 20.11 -7.71
C TYR A 213 -9.99 19.15 -6.96
N LEU A 214 -9.38 18.18 -6.26
CA LEU A 214 -10.13 17.15 -5.52
C LEU A 214 -11.00 17.75 -4.40
N ARG A 215 -10.51 18.75 -3.67
CA ARG A 215 -11.30 19.46 -2.67
C ARG A 215 -12.52 20.15 -3.26
N ARG A 216 -12.34 20.77 -4.43
CA ARG A 216 -13.42 21.50 -5.12
C ARG A 216 -14.49 20.54 -5.62
N VAL A 217 -14.10 19.43 -6.22
CA VAL A 217 -15.01 18.46 -6.83
C VAL A 217 -15.63 17.53 -5.78
N HIS A 218 -14.85 17.15 -4.78
CA HIS A 218 -15.26 16.20 -3.73
C HIS A 218 -15.20 16.84 -2.33
N PRO A 219 -15.98 17.89 -2.03
CA PRO A 219 -15.85 18.66 -0.79
C PRO A 219 -16.21 17.88 0.48
N ARG A 220 -16.87 16.72 0.34
CA ARG A 220 -17.23 15.84 1.46
C ARG A 220 -16.25 14.69 1.66
N SER A 221 -15.33 14.47 0.72
CA SER A 221 -14.37 13.38 0.78
C SER A 221 -13.19 13.72 1.67
N LYS A 222 -12.66 12.71 2.35
CA LYS A 222 -11.35 12.79 3.01
C LYS A 222 -10.26 12.66 1.96
N ILE A 223 -9.55 13.73 1.68
CA ILE A 223 -8.42 13.72 0.74
C ILE A 223 -7.15 13.47 1.56
N VAL A 224 -6.42 12.42 1.17
CA VAL A 224 -5.25 11.92 1.87
C VAL A 224 -4.07 11.89 0.92
N ILE A 225 -3.14 12.81 1.12
CA ILE A 225 -1.88 12.84 0.38
C ILE A 225 -0.89 11.94 1.11
N GLN A 226 -0.37 10.95 0.41
CA GLN A 226 0.63 10.04 0.93
C GLN A 226 2.03 10.51 0.54
N SER A 227 3.02 10.31 1.42
CA SER A 227 4.40 10.64 1.10
C SER A 227 4.92 9.80 -0.08
N ILE A 228 5.77 10.40 -0.90
CA ILE A 228 6.58 9.67 -1.90
C ILE A 228 7.54 8.77 -1.15
N LEU A 229 7.59 7.48 -1.51
CA LEU A 229 8.44 6.49 -0.85
C LEU A 229 9.92 6.65 -1.25
N PRO A 230 10.87 6.22 -0.41
CA PRO A 230 12.29 6.16 -0.79
C PRO A 230 12.55 5.09 -1.85
N HIS A 231 13.73 5.11 -2.47
CA HIS A 231 14.28 4.01 -3.24
C HIS A 231 15.48 3.38 -2.49
N SER A 232 15.89 2.16 -2.90
CA SER A 232 16.94 1.38 -2.21
C SER A 232 18.37 1.84 -2.52
N ALA A 233 18.56 3.07 -2.99
CA ALA A 233 19.86 3.64 -3.35
C ALA A 233 20.68 2.68 -4.21
N GLU A 234 21.92 2.39 -3.85
CA GLU A 234 22.81 1.54 -4.65
C GLU A 234 22.34 0.08 -4.82
N LYS A 235 21.40 -0.37 -3.99
CA LYS A 235 20.83 -1.73 -4.03
C LYS A 235 19.71 -1.88 -5.07
N VAL A 236 19.39 -0.82 -5.82
CA VAL A 236 18.39 -0.82 -6.90
C VAL A 236 18.81 -1.75 -8.02
N THR A 237 17.90 -2.62 -8.46
CA THR A 237 18.05 -3.51 -9.63
C THR A 237 17.06 -3.18 -10.75
N TRP A 238 16.16 -2.21 -10.51
CA TRP A 238 15.24 -1.71 -11.53
C TRP A 238 15.97 -1.24 -12.80
N GLU A 239 15.39 -1.48 -13.97
CA GLU A 239 16.00 -1.20 -15.28
C GLU A 239 16.45 0.26 -15.49
N GLY A 240 15.76 1.21 -14.85
CA GLY A 240 16.09 2.64 -14.86
C GLY A 240 17.04 3.07 -13.73
N ARG A 241 17.88 2.16 -13.21
CA ARG A 241 18.75 2.34 -12.05
C ARG A 241 19.52 3.66 -12.06
N ASP A 242 20.17 4.02 -13.18
CA ASP A 242 21.02 5.21 -13.23
C ASP A 242 20.23 6.51 -13.02
N ARG A 243 19.01 6.58 -13.56
CA ARG A 243 18.11 7.72 -13.35
C ARG A 243 17.65 7.79 -11.90
N LEU A 244 17.38 6.63 -11.29
CA LEU A 244 16.93 6.56 -9.90
C LEU A 244 18.07 6.92 -8.93
N LEU A 245 19.31 6.49 -9.21
CA LEU A 245 20.49 6.84 -8.41
C LEU A 245 20.86 8.33 -8.49
N ALA A 246 20.46 9.02 -9.55
CA ALA A 246 20.61 10.47 -9.63
C ALA A 246 19.71 11.23 -8.63
N ILE A 247 18.72 10.55 -8.05
CA ILE A 247 17.77 11.12 -7.08
C ILE A 247 18.24 10.74 -5.68
N ARG A 248 18.61 11.72 -4.87
CA ARG A 248 18.92 11.46 -3.46
C ARG A 248 17.62 11.28 -2.66
N ASN A 249 17.54 10.30 -1.78
CA ASN A 249 16.41 10.12 -0.88
C ASN A 249 16.18 11.35 0.04
N SER A 250 17.21 12.17 0.29
CA SER A 250 17.06 13.46 0.97
C SER A 250 16.22 14.47 0.16
N ARG A 251 16.30 14.45 -1.19
CA ARG A 251 15.44 15.24 -2.08
C ARG A 251 13.99 14.82 -1.97
N ILE A 252 13.72 13.50 -1.95
CA ILE A 252 12.37 12.96 -1.74
C ILE A 252 11.81 13.45 -0.41
N ARG A 253 12.59 13.38 0.67
CA ARG A 253 12.17 13.89 2.00
C ARG A 253 11.84 15.37 1.96
N ALA A 254 12.68 16.19 1.30
CA ALA A 254 12.44 17.63 1.18
C ALA A 254 11.12 17.93 0.46
N ILE A 255 10.79 17.19 -0.59
CA ILE A 255 9.50 17.30 -1.29
C ILE A 255 8.36 16.86 -0.35
N ASN A 256 8.50 15.75 0.35
CA ASN A 256 7.48 15.27 1.30
C ASN A 256 7.18 16.30 2.41
N GLU A 257 8.18 17.01 2.93
CA GLU A 257 7.94 18.10 3.89
C GLU A 257 7.15 19.26 3.27
N ARG A 258 7.40 19.58 2.00
CA ARG A 258 6.60 20.58 1.27
C ARG A 258 5.16 20.12 1.06
N LEU A 259 4.96 18.85 0.68
CA LEU A 259 3.63 18.25 0.53
C LEU A 259 2.85 18.26 1.84
N LYS A 260 3.52 17.94 2.96
CA LYS A 260 2.95 18.02 4.29
C LYS A 260 2.51 19.46 4.66
N ALA A 261 3.33 20.45 4.31
CA ALA A 261 2.98 21.85 4.52
C ALA A 261 1.76 22.29 3.70
N ILE A 262 1.70 21.89 2.41
CA ILE A 262 0.54 22.15 1.53
C ILE A 262 -0.70 21.44 2.04
N ALA A 263 -0.60 20.17 2.42
CA ALA A 263 -1.73 19.44 2.97
C ALA A 263 -2.32 20.14 4.19
N LYS A 264 -1.46 20.67 5.07
CA LYS A 264 -1.89 21.49 6.22
C LYS A 264 -2.56 22.80 5.79
N GLN A 265 -1.99 23.50 4.80
CA GLN A 265 -2.52 24.77 4.29
C GLN A 265 -3.88 24.55 3.61
N GLU A 266 -4.01 23.49 2.84
CA GLU A 266 -5.22 23.14 2.09
C GLU A 266 -6.22 22.31 2.92
N ASP A 267 -6.02 22.17 4.21
CA ASP A 267 -6.89 21.42 5.14
C ASP A 267 -7.23 20.00 4.65
N VAL A 268 -6.21 19.29 4.15
CA VAL A 268 -6.28 17.88 3.78
C VAL A 268 -5.28 17.07 4.64
N ILE A 269 -5.40 15.76 4.61
CA ILE A 269 -4.59 14.89 5.45
C ILE A 269 -3.29 14.54 4.72
N PHE A 270 -2.16 14.62 5.43
CA PHE A 270 -0.90 14.05 4.98
C PHE A 270 -0.63 12.75 5.73
N LEU A 271 -0.55 11.64 5.02
CA LEU A 271 -0.19 10.33 5.57
C LEU A 271 1.28 10.04 5.25
N ASP A 272 2.14 10.21 6.25
CA ASP A 272 3.56 9.98 6.10
C ASP A 272 3.90 8.49 6.18
N LEU A 273 4.02 7.86 5.02
CA LEU A 273 4.44 6.46 4.90
C LEU A 273 5.97 6.29 4.84
N TYR A 274 6.72 7.36 4.50
CA TYR A 274 8.16 7.30 4.29
C TYR A 274 8.91 6.60 5.44
N PRO A 275 8.68 6.92 6.72
CA PRO A 275 9.39 6.29 7.83
C PRO A 275 9.15 4.79 7.97
N LEU A 276 8.00 4.29 7.52
CA LEU A 276 7.67 2.86 7.58
C LEU A 276 8.53 2.04 6.60
N PHE A 277 8.91 2.67 5.48
CA PHE A 277 9.66 2.05 4.39
C PHE A 277 11.17 2.32 4.45
N ALA A 278 11.59 3.38 5.14
CA ALA A 278 12.99 3.78 5.21
C ALA A 278 13.78 2.98 6.26
N ASP A 279 15.00 2.59 5.90
CA ASP A 279 16.02 2.09 6.83
C ASP A 279 16.68 3.25 7.61
N SER A 280 17.70 2.94 8.42
CA SER A 280 18.44 3.95 9.21
C SER A 280 19.17 5.00 8.38
N GLU A 281 19.45 4.71 7.11
CA GLU A 281 20.10 5.63 6.16
C GLU A 281 19.05 6.44 5.37
N GLY A 282 17.76 6.11 5.53
CA GLY A 282 16.65 6.74 4.81
C GLY A 282 16.40 6.12 3.43
N ASN A 283 16.95 4.96 3.14
CA ASN A 283 16.75 4.22 1.90
C ASN A 283 15.61 3.21 2.06
N LEU A 284 14.96 2.84 0.96
CA LEU A 284 13.94 1.79 0.97
C LEU A 284 14.53 0.48 1.47
N LYS A 285 13.92 -0.07 2.51
CA LYS A 285 14.28 -1.37 3.08
C LYS A 285 14.24 -2.45 2.01
N ARG A 286 15.31 -3.22 1.89
CA ARG A 286 15.45 -4.26 0.86
C ARG A 286 14.37 -5.34 0.95
N GLU A 287 13.99 -5.72 2.17
CA GLU A 287 12.96 -6.73 2.43
C GLU A 287 11.54 -6.30 2.04
N LEU A 288 11.33 -5.00 1.75
CA LEU A 288 10.04 -4.44 1.35
C LEU A 288 9.93 -4.18 -0.16
N SER A 289 11.00 -4.45 -0.92
CA SER A 289 11.04 -4.11 -2.35
C SER A 289 11.44 -5.32 -3.20
N SER A 290 10.95 -5.35 -4.43
CA SER A 290 11.32 -6.33 -5.45
C SER A 290 12.58 -5.94 -6.23
N ASP A 291 12.73 -4.66 -6.54
CA ASP A 291 13.76 -4.14 -7.44
C ASP A 291 14.41 -2.83 -6.94
N GLY A 292 14.06 -2.40 -5.73
CA GLY A 292 14.57 -1.18 -5.10
C GLY A 292 13.77 0.08 -5.39
N LEU A 293 12.70 -0.02 -6.20
CA LEU A 293 11.70 1.01 -6.48
C LEU A 293 10.29 0.51 -6.12
N HIS A 294 9.91 -0.64 -6.65
CA HIS A 294 8.58 -1.22 -6.46
C HIS A 294 8.51 -2.08 -5.21
N LEU A 295 7.33 -2.14 -4.63
CA LEU A 295 7.09 -2.95 -3.43
C LEU A 295 6.92 -4.42 -3.78
N ASN A 296 7.41 -5.29 -2.92
CA ASN A 296 7.08 -6.71 -2.90
C ASN A 296 5.84 -6.97 -2.02
N PRO A 297 5.34 -8.21 -1.90
CA PRO A 297 4.17 -8.51 -1.06
C PRO A 297 4.30 -8.05 0.39
N GLN A 298 5.51 -8.11 0.96
CA GLN A 298 5.76 -7.64 2.32
C GLN A 298 5.65 -6.10 2.42
N GLY A 299 6.15 -5.37 1.42
CA GLY A 299 6.00 -3.93 1.33
C GLY A 299 4.53 -3.51 1.21
N TYR A 300 3.74 -4.21 0.39
CA TYR A 300 2.30 -3.97 0.30
C TYR A 300 1.57 -4.30 1.60
N LEU A 301 2.01 -5.30 2.35
CA LEU A 301 1.45 -5.58 3.68
C LEU A 301 1.70 -4.43 4.67
N VAL A 302 2.89 -3.82 4.65
CA VAL A 302 3.19 -2.62 5.46
C VAL A 302 2.27 -1.48 5.06
N TRP A 303 2.11 -1.21 3.75
CA TRP A 303 1.22 -0.15 3.27
C TRP A 303 -0.24 -0.42 3.65
N ARG A 304 -0.73 -1.64 3.42
CA ARG A 304 -2.07 -2.07 3.86
C ARG A 304 -2.32 -1.80 5.34
N ASN A 305 -1.36 -2.17 6.20
CA ASN A 305 -1.52 -1.98 7.65
C ASN A 305 -1.59 -0.50 8.02
N ALA A 306 -0.80 0.36 7.36
CA ALA A 306 -0.89 1.81 7.53
C ALA A 306 -2.27 2.34 7.11
N LEU A 307 -2.80 1.89 5.96
CA LEU A 307 -4.15 2.25 5.52
C LEU A 307 -5.24 1.74 6.48
N LEU A 308 -5.08 0.54 7.03
CA LEU A 308 -6.03 -0.03 8.00
C LEU A 308 -6.07 0.78 9.29
N VAL A 309 -4.91 1.11 9.86
CA VAL A 309 -4.81 1.98 11.05
C VAL A 309 -5.44 3.34 10.77
N PHE A 310 -5.13 3.93 9.61
CA PHE A 310 -5.73 5.18 9.19
C PHE A 310 -7.26 5.09 9.06
N ASN A 311 -7.78 4.03 8.46
CA ASN A 311 -9.23 3.79 8.36
C ASN A 311 -9.90 3.77 9.73
N GLN A 312 -9.33 3.02 10.68
CA GLN A 312 -9.87 2.90 12.03
C GLN A 312 -9.83 4.20 12.83
N LEU A 313 -8.78 4.99 12.66
CA LEU A 313 -8.60 6.21 13.46
C LEU A 313 -9.30 7.45 12.87
N VAL A 314 -9.46 7.49 11.55
CA VAL A 314 -9.85 8.72 10.84
C VAL A 314 -11.15 8.57 10.05
N LEU A 315 -11.35 7.44 9.36
CA LEU A 315 -12.52 7.23 8.53
C LEU A 315 -13.68 6.61 9.33
N GLU A 316 -13.37 5.65 10.18
CA GLU A 316 -14.33 4.92 11.01
C GLU A 316 -13.89 4.93 12.47
N PRO A 317 -13.79 6.11 13.11
CA PRO A 317 -13.40 6.15 14.52
C PRO A 317 -14.41 5.34 15.33
N LEU A 318 -13.91 4.36 16.09
CA LEU A 318 -14.72 3.60 17.04
C LEU A 318 -15.46 4.61 17.92
N ALA A 319 -16.80 4.61 17.85
CA ALA A 319 -17.60 5.37 18.79
C ALA A 319 -17.23 4.88 20.19
N MET A 320 -16.49 5.69 20.95
CA MET A 320 -16.29 5.43 22.37
C MET A 320 -17.68 5.44 23.02
N LYS A 321 -18.17 4.25 23.36
CA LYS A 321 -19.38 4.05 24.15
C LYS A 321 -19.12 4.37 25.59
#